data_03b8b93bbe8c25e422a554811564868d
#
_entry.id   03b8b93bbe8c25e422a554811564868d
#
_cell.length_a   1.000
_cell.length_b   1.000
_cell.length_c   1.000
_cell.angle_alpha   90.00
_cell.angle_beta   90.00
_cell.angle_gamma   90.00
#
_symmetry.space_group_name_H-M   'P 1'
#
loop_
_entity.id
_entity.type
_entity.pdbx_description
1 polymer ?
#
loop_
_entity_poly.entity_id
_entity_poly.type
_entity_poly.pdbx_seq_one_letter_code
_entity_poly.pdbx_strand_id
1 'polypeptide(L)'
;MKVTKIERFPSIEGVAKDFAKRAVEGRESCLDPKDCEKQIAIAVDYGHNNAWLQLETMDFGDAIRALKAGAKVARKGWNGKGMFLWLKPAATVKAEWCKDPMLKGLAEANGGEIEALGTICMFTAQGQILTGWLASQTDMLSEDWEIVTE
;
A
#
# COMPACT_ATOMS: atom_id res chain seq x y z
N MET A 1 -9.25 10.42 13.02
CA MET A 1 -8.43 9.20 12.88
C MET A 1 -7.62 9.02 14.16
N LYS A 2 -7.86 7.95 14.93
CA LYS A 2 -7.09 7.65 16.15
C LYS A 2 -5.99 6.67 15.80
N VAL A 3 -4.74 7.06 15.96
CA VAL A 3 -3.63 6.12 15.93
C VAL A 3 -3.61 5.41 17.28
N THR A 4 -4.09 4.19 17.33
CA THR A 4 -4.09 3.37 18.55
C THR A 4 -2.77 2.62 18.64
N LYS A 5 -1.86 3.14 19.46
CA LYS A 5 -0.72 2.46 20.06
C LYS A 5 0.46 2.05 19.14
N ILE A 6 1.47 2.90 19.07
CA ILE A 6 2.81 2.55 18.57
C ILE A 6 3.57 1.78 19.68
N GLU A 7 3.20 0.55 19.96
CA GLU A 7 3.87 -0.25 21.02
C GLU A 7 5.19 -0.90 20.61
N ARG A 8 5.49 -0.98 19.30
CA ARG A 8 6.69 -1.70 18.81
C ARG A 8 7.94 -0.84 18.58
N PHE A 9 7.84 0.48 18.70
CA PHE A 9 8.97 1.38 18.42
C PHE A 9 9.06 2.50 19.47
N PRO A 10 9.64 2.23 20.66
CA PRO A 10 9.77 3.23 21.73
C PRO A 10 10.49 4.51 21.29
N SER A 11 11.46 4.39 20.37
CA SER A 11 12.21 5.53 19.82
C SER A 11 11.36 6.42 18.90
N ILE A 12 10.40 5.83 18.18
CA ILE A 12 9.48 6.53 17.26
C ILE A 12 8.38 7.24 18.06
N GLU A 13 7.85 6.57 19.08
CA GLU A 13 6.89 7.19 20.00
C GLU A 13 7.50 8.40 20.71
N GLY A 14 8.78 8.31 21.10
CA GLY A 14 9.53 9.42 21.65
C GLY A 14 9.63 10.60 20.68
N VAL A 15 9.98 10.33 19.41
CA VAL A 15 10.08 11.36 18.37
C VAL A 15 8.72 11.97 18.06
N ALA A 16 7.66 11.16 17.96
CA ALA A 16 6.31 11.66 17.71
C ALA A 16 5.80 12.55 18.85
N LYS A 17 6.02 12.16 20.10
CA LYS A 17 5.66 12.98 21.28
C LYS A 17 6.44 14.29 21.35
N ASP A 18 7.74 14.26 21.05
CA ASP A 18 8.58 15.45 21.05
C ASP A 18 8.22 16.42 19.92
N PHE A 19 7.85 15.89 18.74
CA PHE A 19 7.36 16.70 17.62
C PHE A 19 5.99 17.31 17.92
N ALA A 20 5.05 16.53 18.44
CA ALA A 20 3.74 17.03 18.85
C ALA A 20 3.85 18.11 19.95
N LYS A 21 4.77 17.93 20.91
CA LYS A 21 5.05 18.93 21.93
C LYS A 21 5.60 20.22 21.34
N ARG A 22 6.54 20.17 20.40
CA ARG A 22 7.10 21.34 19.72
C ARG A 22 6.07 22.07 18.85
N ALA A 23 5.15 21.35 18.21
CA ALA A 23 4.04 21.93 17.47
C ALA A 23 3.07 22.70 18.37
N VAL A 24 2.72 22.13 19.52
CA VAL A 24 1.86 22.80 20.53
C VAL A 24 2.54 24.02 21.12
N GLU A 25 3.87 24.00 21.28
CA GLU A 25 4.65 25.14 21.78
C GLU A 25 4.88 26.25 20.73
N GLY A 26 4.29 26.11 19.51
CA GLY A 26 4.37 27.12 18.44
C GLY A 26 5.74 27.26 17.80
N ARG A 27 6.62 26.27 17.96
CA ARG A 27 7.98 26.28 17.41
C ARG A 27 8.09 25.73 16.00
N GLU A 28 7.04 25.05 15.54
CA GLU A 28 6.90 24.55 14.16
C GLU A 28 5.47 24.80 13.67
N SER A 29 5.29 25.09 12.37
CA SER A 29 4.00 25.43 11.77
C SER A 29 3.17 24.18 11.48
N CYS A 30 2.70 23.51 12.50
CA CYS A 30 1.67 22.49 12.38
C CYS A 30 0.34 23.11 12.74
N LEU A 31 -0.59 23.13 11.80
CA LEU A 31 -1.89 23.82 11.95
C LEU A 31 -2.85 23.09 12.90
N ASP A 32 -2.71 21.78 13.08
CA ASP A 32 -3.49 20.97 14.03
C ASP A 32 -2.61 19.83 14.58
N PRO A 33 -2.56 19.60 15.91
CA PRO A 33 -1.84 18.48 16.50
C PRO A 33 -2.24 17.11 15.92
N LYS A 34 -3.52 16.93 15.51
CA LYS A 34 -4.00 15.70 14.88
C LYS A 34 -3.46 15.51 13.46
N ASP A 35 -3.26 16.59 12.73
CA ASP A 35 -2.64 16.54 11.40
C ASP A 35 -1.14 16.27 11.49
N CYS A 36 -0.48 16.77 12.55
CA CYS A 36 0.91 16.45 12.83
C CYS A 36 1.10 14.98 13.18
N GLU A 37 0.25 14.39 14.02
CA GLU A 37 0.27 12.96 14.33
C GLU A 37 0.07 12.11 13.07
N LYS A 38 -0.83 12.53 12.18
CA LYS A 38 -1.06 11.88 10.89
C LYS A 38 0.15 11.98 9.96
N GLN A 39 0.77 13.14 9.85
CA GLN A 39 1.96 13.36 9.02
C GLN A 39 3.19 12.63 9.57
N ILE A 40 3.34 12.54 10.88
CA ILE A 40 4.40 11.78 11.54
C ILE A 40 4.20 10.29 11.28
N ALA A 41 2.98 9.77 11.41
CA ALA A 41 2.67 8.39 11.08
C ALA A 41 3.03 8.05 9.62
N ILE A 42 2.74 8.96 8.68
CA ILE A 42 3.09 8.84 7.27
C ILE A 42 4.62 8.93 7.07
N ALA A 43 5.31 9.86 7.74
CA ALA A 43 6.76 10.05 7.61
C ALA A 43 7.56 8.87 8.17
N VAL A 44 7.09 8.27 9.26
CA VAL A 44 7.67 7.05 9.85
C VAL A 44 7.54 5.87 8.90
N ASP A 45 6.49 5.83 8.09
CA ASP A 45 6.24 4.74 7.15
C ASP A 45 7.18 4.72 5.94
N TYR A 46 7.70 5.87 5.51
CA TYR A 46 8.76 5.92 4.48
C TYR A 46 10.05 5.19 4.90
N GLY A 47 10.20 4.90 6.19
CA GLY A 47 11.35 4.17 6.72
C GLY A 47 11.09 2.74 7.22
N HIS A 48 9.82 2.33 7.45
CA HIS A 48 9.50 1.03 8.08
C HIS A 48 8.12 0.52 7.65
N ASN A 49 8.07 -0.62 6.97
CA ASN A 49 6.89 -1.26 6.37
C ASN A 49 5.72 -1.65 7.30
N ASN A 50 5.66 -1.19 8.54
CA ASN A 50 4.69 -1.65 9.53
C ASN A 50 3.77 -0.56 10.12
N ALA A 51 3.94 0.72 9.76
CA ALA A 51 3.12 1.80 10.33
C ALA A 51 1.65 1.75 9.89
N TRP A 52 1.38 1.20 8.69
CA TRP A 52 0.02 1.02 8.15
C TRP A 52 -0.86 0.08 8.96
N LEU A 53 -0.27 -0.87 9.70
CA LEU A 53 -1.00 -1.86 10.51
C LEU A 53 -1.77 -1.24 11.68
N GLN A 54 -1.63 0.06 11.92
CA GLN A 54 -2.18 0.75 13.08
C GLN A 54 -3.27 1.77 12.76
N LEU A 55 -3.62 1.95 11.49
CA LEU A 55 -4.74 2.80 11.10
C LEU A 55 -6.06 2.05 11.35
N GLU A 56 -6.95 2.63 12.17
CA GLU A 56 -8.28 2.06 12.40
C GLU A 56 -9.12 2.01 11.11
N THR A 57 -8.89 2.97 10.21
CA THR A 57 -9.50 3.04 8.88
C THR A 57 -8.48 3.55 7.87
N MET A 58 -8.49 2.99 6.68
CA MET A 58 -7.65 3.40 5.56
C MET A 58 -8.53 3.84 4.40
N ASP A 59 -8.18 4.96 3.76
CA ASP A 59 -8.75 5.37 2.48
C ASP A 59 -8.04 4.66 1.30
N PHE A 60 -8.50 4.90 0.08
CA PHE A 60 -7.88 4.32 -1.12
C PHE A 60 -6.44 4.82 -1.33
N GLY A 61 -6.13 6.06 -0.95
CA GLY A 61 -4.77 6.60 -1.01
C GLY A 61 -3.82 5.86 -0.07
N ASP A 62 -4.29 5.53 1.15
CA ASP A 62 -3.55 4.70 2.11
C ASP A 62 -3.33 3.29 1.55
N ALA A 63 -4.35 2.69 0.95
CA ALA A 63 -4.25 1.37 0.31
C ALA A 63 -3.20 1.37 -0.82
N ILE A 64 -3.16 2.40 -1.68
CA ILE A 64 -2.15 2.53 -2.73
C ILE A 64 -0.74 2.70 -2.14
N ARG A 65 -0.58 3.46 -1.06
CA ARG A 65 0.71 3.60 -0.36
C ARG A 65 1.17 2.26 0.22
N ALA A 66 0.26 1.53 0.86
CA ALA A 66 0.53 0.21 1.41
C ALA A 66 0.93 -0.82 0.32
N LEU A 67 0.24 -0.83 -0.82
CA LEU A 67 0.60 -1.66 -1.99
C LEU A 67 2.00 -1.35 -2.51
N LYS A 68 2.38 -0.07 -2.60
CA LYS A 68 3.74 0.35 -3.01
C LYS A 68 4.81 -0.06 -1.99
N ALA A 69 4.45 -0.16 -0.72
CA ALA A 69 5.30 -0.68 0.33
C ALA A 69 5.37 -2.23 0.36
N GLY A 70 4.66 -2.93 -0.53
CA GLY A 70 4.68 -4.39 -0.66
C GLY A 70 3.64 -5.11 0.20
N ALA A 71 2.72 -4.38 0.84
CA ALA A 71 1.65 -4.99 1.62
C ALA A 71 0.53 -5.55 0.72
N LYS A 72 -0.25 -6.49 1.27
CA LYS A 72 -1.53 -6.92 0.71
C LYS A 72 -2.62 -6.07 1.33
N VAL A 73 -3.60 -5.64 0.54
CA VAL A 73 -4.73 -4.83 1.02
C VAL A 73 -6.06 -5.40 0.56
N ALA A 74 -7.10 -5.19 1.36
CA ALA A 74 -8.47 -5.57 1.04
C ALA A 74 -9.45 -4.50 1.52
N ARG A 75 -10.70 -4.59 1.08
CA ARG A 75 -11.80 -3.82 1.64
C ARG A 75 -12.67 -4.72 2.52
N LYS A 76 -13.04 -4.22 3.70
CA LYS A 76 -14.02 -4.90 4.59
C LYS A 76 -15.38 -5.08 3.91
N GLY A 77 -15.77 -4.11 3.06
CA GLY A 77 -17.04 -4.12 2.33
C GLY A 77 -17.09 -5.04 1.10
N TRP A 78 -16.01 -5.72 0.74
CA TRP A 78 -16.08 -6.68 -0.38
C TRP A 78 -16.90 -7.92 -0.02
N ASN A 79 -17.77 -8.35 -0.95
CA ASN A 79 -18.65 -9.51 -0.77
C ASN A 79 -17.90 -10.86 -0.76
N GLY A 80 -16.70 -10.92 -1.31
CA GLY A 80 -15.88 -12.13 -1.38
C GLY A 80 -14.95 -12.25 -0.20
N LYS A 81 -14.98 -13.38 0.51
CA LYS A 81 -14.04 -13.67 1.61
C LYS A 81 -12.66 -14.03 1.06
N GLY A 82 -11.63 -13.53 1.73
CA GLY A 82 -10.23 -13.83 1.38
C GLY A 82 -9.72 -13.15 0.11
N MET A 83 -10.46 -12.20 -0.44
CA MET A 83 -9.98 -11.37 -1.55
C MET A 83 -8.94 -10.38 -1.05
N PHE A 84 -7.90 -10.16 -1.84
CA PHE A 84 -6.92 -9.11 -1.57
C PHE A 84 -6.23 -8.64 -2.84
N LEU A 85 -5.64 -7.47 -2.77
CA LEU A 85 -4.78 -6.91 -3.80
C LEU A 85 -3.32 -6.95 -3.38
N TRP A 86 -2.43 -7.04 -4.37
CA TRP A 86 -1.00 -6.79 -4.21
C TRP A 86 -0.45 -6.09 -5.43
N LEU A 87 0.67 -5.40 -5.26
CA LEU A 87 1.41 -4.81 -6.37
C LEU A 87 2.42 -5.84 -6.91
N LYS A 88 2.26 -6.24 -8.18
CA LYS A 88 3.29 -6.93 -8.93
C LYS A 88 4.25 -5.85 -9.47
N PRO A 89 5.52 -5.81 -9.08
CA PRO A 89 6.45 -4.78 -9.52
C PRO A 89 6.74 -4.89 -11.02
N ALA A 90 7.25 -3.80 -11.59
CA ALA A 90 7.83 -3.81 -12.94
C ALA A 90 9.06 -4.74 -12.97
N ALA A 91 9.28 -5.38 -14.11
CA ALA A 91 10.41 -6.28 -14.28
C ALA A 91 10.77 -6.41 -15.78
N THR A 92 12.05 -6.65 -16.06
CA THR A 92 12.51 -7.11 -17.36
C THR A 92 12.23 -8.60 -17.49
N VAL A 93 11.47 -9.00 -18.48
CA VAL A 93 11.04 -10.39 -18.74
C VAL A 93 11.75 -10.92 -19.97
N LYS A 94 12.53 -11.99 -19.81
CA LYS A 94 13.21 -12.65 -20.94
C LYS A 94 12.24 -13.52 -21.73
N ALA A 95 12.44 -13.59 -23.05
CA ALA A 95 11.63 -14.40 -23.95
C ALA A 95 11.55 -15.87 -23.52
N GLU A 96 12.64 -16.43 -23.00
CA GLU A 96 12.70 -17.81 -22.51
C GLU A 96 11.80 -18.10 -21.29
N TRP A 97 11.42 -17.05 -20.53
CA TRP A 97 10.53 -17.18 -19.37
C TRP A 97 9.06 -17.02 -19.74
N CYS A 98 8.77 -16.52 -20.94
CA CYS A 98 7.40 -16.28 -21.40
C CYS A 98 6.74 -17.59 -21.85
N LYS A 99 5.67 -17.96 -21.16
CA LYS A 99 4.79 -19.07 -21.60
C LYS A 99 3.71 -18.60 -22.58
N ASP A 100 3.33 -17.34 -22.51
CA ASP A 100 2.39 -16.72 -23.44
C ASP A 100 3.09 -16.47 -24.79
N PRO A 101 2.54 -17.01 -25.93
CA PRO A 101 3.18 -16.89 -27.23
C PRO A 101 3.29 -15.46 -27.74
N MET A 102 2.32 -14.60 -27.43
CA MET A 102 2.34 -13.20 -27.86
C MET A 102 3.44 -12.44 -27.14
N LEU A 103 3.49 -12.59 -25.80
CA LEU A 103 4.53 -11.94 -24.98
C LEU A 103 5.93 -12.43 -25.37
N LYS A 104 6.08 -13.73 -25.66
CA LYS A 104 7.33 -14.31 -26.13
C LYS A 104 7.76 -13.70 -27.46
N GLY A 105 6.86 -13.61 -28.44
CA GLY A 105 7.14 -13.02 -29.75
C GLY A 105 7.54 -11.53 -29.65
N LEU A 106 6.89 -10.77 -28.78
CA LEU A 106 7.26 -9.37 -28.52
C LEU A 106 8.65 -9.25 -27.89
N ALA A 107 8.97 -10.10 -26.93
CA ALA A 107 10.29 -10.10 -26.30
C ALA A 107 11.39 -10.52 -27.30
N GLU A 108 11.15 -11.53 -28.13
CA GLU A 108 12.08 -11.96 -29.20
C GLU A 108 12.33 -10.83 -30.22
N ALA A 109 11.28 -10.12 -30.62
CA ALA A 109 11.39 -8.97 -31.53
C ALA A 109 12.13 -7.78 -30.92
N ASN A 110 12.16 -7.68 -29.58
CA ASN A 110 12.82 -6.62 -28.82
C ASN A 110 14.21 -7.04 -28.30
N GLY A 111 14.88 -7.96 -28.97
CA GLY A 111 16.25 -8.35 -28.62
C GLY A 111 16.35 -9.42 -27.52
N GLY A 112 15.28 -10.16 -27.28
CA GLY A 112 15.23 -11.29 -26.33
C GLY A 112 14.61 -10.96 -24.96
N GLU A 113 14.27 -9.70 -24.70
CA GLU A 113 13.65 -9.28 -23.45
C GLU A 113 12.67 -8.12 -23.65
N ILE A 114 11.74 -7.94 -22.70
CA ILE A 114 10.75 -6.87 -22.71
C ILE A 114 10.51 -6.34 -21.32
N GLU A 115 10.34 -5.02 -21.19
CA GLU A 115 9.97 -4.37 -19.95
C GLU A 115 8.47 -4.57 -19.67
N ALA A 116 8.15 -5.27 -18.57
CA ALA A 116 6.79 -5.39 -18.06
C ALA A 116 6.55 -4.35 -16.96
N LEU A 117 5.53 -3.51 -17.15
CA LEU A 117 5.16 -2.50 -16.16
C LEU A 117 4.57 -3.15 -14.90
N GLY A 118 4.71 -2.44 -13.77
CA GLY A 118 4.05 -2.84 -12.53
C GLY A 118 2.54 -2.80 -12.67
N THR A 119 1.85 -3.76 -12.04
CA THR A 119 0.40 -3.86 -12.10
C THR A 119 -0.19 -4.31 -10.78
N ILE A 120 -1.39 -3.80 -10.45
CA ILE A 120 -2.14 -4.29 -9.30
C ILE A 120 -2.85 -5.59 -9.71
N CYS A 121 -2.61 -6.63 -8.94
CA CYS A 121 -3.27 -7.93 -9.09
C CYS A 121 -4.27 -8.14 -7.97
N MET A 122 -5.29 -8.95 -8.24
CA MET A 122 -6.29 -9.36 -7.26
C MET A 122 -6.28 -10.89 -7.09
N PHE A 123 -6.27 -11.34 -5.84
CA PHE A 123 -6.68 -12.69 -5.50
C PHE A 123 -8.20 -12.70 -5.28
N THR A 124 -8.91 -13.46 -6.08
CA THR A 124 -10.37 -13.50 -6.08
C THR A 124 -10.92 -14.45 -5.01
N ALA A 125 -12.19 -14.32 -4.67
CA ALA A 125 -12.88 -15.22 -3.74
C ALA A 125 -12.91 -16.69 -4.22
N GLN A 126 -12.71 -16.94 -5.52
CA GLN A 126 -12.63 -18.27 -6.11
C GLN A 126 -11.20 -18.84 -6.12
N GLY A 127 -10.24 -18.14 -5.50
CA GLY A 127 -8.84 -18.57 -5.47
C GLY A 127 -8.09 -18.36 -6.77
N GLN A 128 -8.54 -17.44 -7.61
CA GLN A 128 -7.94 -17.12 -8.91
C GLN A 128 -7.17 -15.80 -8.86
N ILE A 129 -6.26 -15.62 -9.81
CA ILE A 129 -5.48 -14.38 -9.96
C ILE A 129 -6.01 -13.57 -11.13
N LEU A 130 -6.42 -12.34 -10.88
CA LEU A 130 -6.71 -11.33 -11.89
C LEU A 130 -5.52 -10.37 -11.97
N THR A 131 -4.87 -10.29 -13.13
CA THR A 131 -3.80 -9.35 -13.42
C THR A 131 -4.38 -8.09 -14.06
N GLY A 132 -4.00 -6.90 -13.55
CA GLY A 132 -4.53 -5.64 -14.07
C GLY A 132 -5.87 -5.25 -13.47
N TRP A 133 -6.03 -5.37 -12.14
CA TRP A 133 -7.24 -4.93 -11.45
C TRP A 133 -7.43 -3.42 -11.57
N LEU A 134 -8.67 -3.00 -11.88
CA LEU A 134 -9.08 -1.59 -11.94
C LEU A 134 -9.99 -1.26 -10.77
N ALA A 135 -9.69 -0.17 -10.07
CA ALA A 135 -10.55 0.34 -9.00
C ALA A 135 -11.86 0.88 -9.57
N SER A 136 -12.97 0.47 -9.00
CA SER A 136 -14.27 1.11 -9.22
C SER A 136 -14.35 2.44 -8.48
N GLN A 137 -15.33 3.28 -8.82
CA GLN A 137 -15.61 4.51 -8.05
C GLN A 137 -15.88 4.19 -6.57
N THR A 138 -16.60 3.10 -6.31
CA THR A 138 -16.89 2.64 -4.95
C THR A 138 -15.60 2.26 -4.20
N ASP A 139 -14.63 1.64 -4.87
CA ASP A 139 -13.35 1.30 -4.24
C ASP A 139 -12.52 2.56 -3.94
N MET A 140 -12.47 3.50 -4.89
CA MET A 140 -11.71 4.74 -4.73
C MET A 140 -12.24 5.66 -3.63
N LEU A 141 -13.57 5.68 -3.41
CA LEU A 141 -14.23 6.54 -2.44
C LEU A 141 -14.45 5.87 -1.07
N SER A 142 -13.97 4.64 -0.90
CA SER A 142 -14.14 3.90 0.35
C SER A 142 -13.08 4.24 1.38
N GLU A 143 -13.50 4.17 2.65
CA GLU A 143 -12.67 4.39 3.85
C GLU A 143 -12.54 3.11 4.69
N ASP A 144 -12.85 1.95 4.10
CA ASP A 144 -12.86 0.64 4.75
C ASP A 144 -11.73 -0.29 4.29
N TRP A 145 -10.67 0.27 3.76
CA TRP A 145 -9.47 -0.46 3.38
C TRP A 145 -8.71 -0.96 4.61
N GLU A 146 -8.09 -2.11 4.48
CA GLU A 146 -7.29 -2.74 5.54
C GLU A 146 -6.09 -3.48 4.94
N ILE A 147 -5.04 -3.65 5.75
CA ILE A 147 -3.91 -4.53 5.43
C ILE A 147 -4.30 -5.96 5.78
N VAL A 148 -4.06 -6.87 4.83
CA VAL A 148 -4.26 -8.30 5.06
C VAL A 148 -3.00 -8.87 5.69
N THR A 149 -3.13 -9.26 6.94
CA THR A 149 -2.10 -10.02 7.69
C THR A 149 -2.37 -11.51 7.57
N GLU A 150 -1.32 -12.30 7.43
CA GLU A 150 -1.41 -13.78 7.47
C GLU A 150 -1.74 -14.26 8.86
#